data_78845fd751a8fae4e5cd2fa20d558142
#
_entry.id   78845fd751a8fae4e5cd2fa20d558142
#
_cell.length_a   1.000
_cell.length_b   1.000
_cell.length_c   1.000
_cell.angle_alpha   90.00
_cell.angle_beta   90.00
_cell.angle_gamma   90.00
#
_symmetry.space_group_name_H-M   'P 1'
#
loop_
_entity.id
_entity.type
_entity.pdbx_description
1 polymer ?
#
loop_
_entity_poly.entity_id
_entity_poly.type
_entity_poly.pdbx_seq_one_letter_code
_entity_poly.pdbx_strand_id
1 'polypeptide(L)'
;MAVTQCTLLKEEIESKTNARFDLRKIKTEGDQKTEKPLWQLDGKDFFTKELDAALLKDEIDLVVHSYKDLGSERPEGLKLAAVGRRRFAHDILLIKKESVPKIKDMKDFIVGTSSPRRITNIEHSLKEFLPLASDELKVSCKMLRGNVNTRIQKLVDGDYDAIVLALAGLERLANKEDSAKILDGLLKDLTFLVLPQKTFPSSASQGALAVEVHDQSPKLNEIQDVLNSIHCSETVEAVKRERKAFVGYGGGCHLAVGIHVKKHKDLFIHIHRGQHKDQRVDKVEIENNPLNRIKGKKAFIALGSLDKLVQQTPVETKIPSDLNLFVTSKYCIDSLSDASFSSVWASGSRTHKKLAKAGYWVNGSADGFGHEEVVELKESKAVQMMLQSSNWATLSHADAQSPVGDVIGCYKRSINEGVEIDLSDVEVIYWGSYFQYCEYVKRFPEVKTKIHACGLGKTYDSFKNNGVEVLPVADMKSFKDLVDTKEL
;
A
#
# COMPACT_ATOMS: atom_id res chain seq x y z
N MET A 1 -6.37 3.76 -21.67
CA MET A 1 -6.00 2.80 -20.59
C MET A 1 -6.12 1.34 -21.05
N ALA A 2 -7.27 0.87 -21.57
CA ALA A 2 -7.40 -0.52 -22.03
C ALA A 2 -6.35 -0.91 -23.08
N VAL A 3 -6.19 -0.11 -24.13
CA VAL A 3 -5.14 -0.35 -25.16
C VAL A 3 -3.75 -0.41 -24.54
N THR A 4 -3.42 0.51 -23.64
CA THR A 4 -2.10 0.55 -22.96
C THR A 4 -1.83 -0.73 -22.18
N GLN A 5 -2.80 -1.22 -21.38
CA GLN A 5 -2.62 -2.46 -20.61
C GLN A 5 -2.47 -3.71 -21.50
N CYS A 6 -3.27 -3.78 -22.58
CA CYS A 6 -3.17 -4.89 -23.55
C CYS A 6 -1.81 -4.86 -24.28
N THR A 7 -1.34 -3.67 -24.68
CA THR A 7 -0.04 -3.53 -25.35
C THR A 7 1.12 -3.92 -24.43
N LEU A 8 1.11 -3.50 -23.17
CA LEU A 8 2.15 -3.87 -22.19
C LEU A 8 2.18 -5.38 -21.94
N LEU A 9 1.01 -6.01 -21.80
CA LEU A 9 0.93 -7.46 -21.61
C LEU A 9 1.37 -8.23 -22.85
N LYS A 10 0.94 -7.78 -24.06
CA LYS A 10 1.42 -8.31 -25.34
C LYS A 10 2.96 -8.30 -25.41
N GLU A 11 3.57 -7.14 -25.17
CA GLU A 11 5.04 -6.99 -25.20
C GLU A 11 5.72 -7.89 -24.18
N GLU A 12 5.15 -8.03 -22.99
CA GLU A 12 5.68 -8.93 -21.96
C GLU A 12 5.65 -10.40 -22.44
N ILE A 13 4.53 -10.86 -23.00
CA ILE A 13 4.40 -12.24 -23.50
C ILE A 13 5.33 -12.47 -24.70
N GLU A 14 5.34 -11.57 -25.67
CA GLU A 14 6.17 -11.68 -26.88
C GLU A 14 7.68 -11.64 -26.58
N SER A 15 8.08 -11.03 -25.46
CA SER A 15 9.47 -11.05 -25.01
C SER A 15 9.90 -12.39 -24.38
N LYS A 16 8.95 -13.18 -23.90
CA LYS A 16 9.17 -14.46 -23.21
C LYS A 16 8.86 -15.69 -24.06
N THR A 17 8.17 -15.49 -25.17
CA THR A 17 7.67 -16.58 -26.02
C THR A 17 7.83 -16.23 -27.51
N ASN A 18 7.60 -17.22 -28.39
CA ASN A 18 7.55 -17.00 -29.83
C ASN A 18 6.15 -16.56 -30.34
N ALA A 19 5.17 -16.44 -29.45
CA ALA A 19 3.82 -16.01 -29.82
C ALA A 19 3.83 -14.57 -30.36
N ARG A 20 2.88 -14.25 -31.24
CA ARG A 20 2.62 -12.90 -31.74
C ARG A 20 1.14 -12.61 -31.61
N PHE A 21 0.80 -11.37 -31.23
CA PHE A 21 -0.57 -10.97 -30.99
C PHE A 21 -0.96 -9.74 -31.80
N ASP A 22 -2.18 -9.79 -32.35
CA ASP A 22 -2.85 -8.65 -32.93
C ASP A 22 -3.88 -8.08 -31.95
N LEU A 23 -3.92 -6.76 -31.82
CA LEU A 23 -4.86 -6.07 -30.92
C LEU A 23 -6.14 -5.69 -31.68
N ARG A 24 -7.26 -6.33 -31.32
CA ARG A 24 -8.59 -5.99 -31.85
C ARG A 24 -9.31 -5.08 -30.84
N LYS A 25 -9.69 -3.87 -31.27
CA LYS A 25 -10.48 -2.92 -30.46
C LYS A 25 -11.96 -3.22 -30.63
N ILE A 26 -12.64 -3.48 -29.51
CA ILE A 26 -14.09 -3.65 -29.44
C ILE A 26 -14.63 -2.52 -28.54
N LYS A 27 -15.61 -1.76 -29.04
CA LYS A 27 -16.29 -0.72 -28.25
C LYS A 27 -17.34 -1.36 -27.36
N THR A 28 -17.35 -0.99 -26.08
CA THR A 28 -18.31 -1.48 -25.11
C THR A 28 -19.37 -0.41 -24.77
N GLU A 29 -20.51 -0.82 -24.25
CA GLU A 29 -21.56 0.09 -23.78
C GLU A 29 -21.02 1.00 -22.66
N GLY A 30 -20.16 0.51 -21.81
CA GLY A 30 -19.51 1.26 -20.75
C GLY A 30 -18.60 2.39 -21.24
N ASP A 31 -18.03 2.28 -22.46
CA ASP A 31 -17.24 3.35 -23.08
C ASP A 31 -18.12 4.52 -23.58
N GLN A 32 -19.41 4.28 -23.81
CA GLN A 32 -20.36 5.27 -24.34
C GLN A 32 -21.08 6.04 -23.26
N LYS A 33 -21.34 5.42 -22.08
CA LYS A 33 -22.10 6.00 -20.98
C LYS A 33 -21.18 6.61 -19.92
N THR A 34 -20.78 7.87 -20.10
CA THR A 34 -19.83 8.56 -19.21
C THR A 34 -20.46 9.51 -18.18
N GLU A 35 -21.77 9.77 -18.28
CA GLU A 35 -22.44 10.85 -17.52
C GLU A 35 -22.74 10.48 -16.05
N LYS A 36 -23.06 9.20 -15.76
CA LYS A 36 -23.43 8.75 -14.41
C LYS A 36 -22.31 7.95 -13.75
N PRO A 37 -22.16 7.99 -12.41
CA PRO A 37 -21.24 7.10 -11.69
C PRO A 37 -21.56 5.62 -11.99
N LEU A 38 -20.51 4.79 -12.13
CA LEU A 38 -20.70 3.35 -12.45
C LEU A 38 -21.56 2.61 -11.45
N TRP A 39 -21.52 3.00 -10.17
CA TRP A 39 -22.32 2.39 -9.11
C TRP A 39 -23.81 2.78 -9.15
N GLN A 40 -24.19 3.77 -9.98
CA GLN A 40 -25.59 4.18 -10.22
C GLN A 40 -26.16 3.61 -11.52
N LEU A 41 -25.34 2.91 -12.31
CA LEU A 41 -25.80 2.25 -13.53
C LEU A 41 -26.37 0.88 -13.15
N ASP A 42 -27.64 0.65 -13.44
CA ASP A 42 -28.28 -0.65 -13.28
C ASP A 42 -27.73 -1.63 -14.34
N GLY A 43 -27.10 -2.71 -13.88
CA GLY A 43 -26.61 -3.80 -14.71
C GLY A 43 -25.22 -4.29 -14.33
N LYS A 44 -25.00 -5.58 -14.52
CA LYS A 44 -23.68 -6.24 -14.43
C LYS A 44 -23.07 -6.21 -15.85
N ASP A 45 -21.74 -6.16 -15.94
CA ASP A 45 -20.98 -6.42 -17.17
C ASP A 45 -20.98 -5.33 -18.28
N PHE A 46 -21.17 -4.04 -17.94
CA PHE A 46 -21.12 -2.92 -18.90
C PHE A 46 -19.82 -2.83 -19.72
N PHE A 47 -18.72 -3.37 -19.22
CA PHE A 47 -17.42 -3.32 -19.90
C PHE A 47 -17.00 -4.64 -20.50
N THR A 48 -17.78 -5.71 -20.32
CA THR A 48 -17.37 -7.06 -20.72
C THR A 48 -18.29 -7.72 -21.71
N LYS A 49 -19.58 -7.35 -21.76
CA LYS A 49 -20.60 -8.03 -22.58
C LYS A 49 -20.22 -8.25 -24.04
N GLU A 50 -19.72 -7.23 -24.72
CA GLU A 50 -19.32 -7.30 -26.12
C GLU A 50 -18.02 -8.09 -26.29
N LEU A 51 -17.12 -8.00 -25.31
CA LEU A 51 -15.87 -8.77 -25.27
C LEU A 51 -16.16 -10.25 -25.02
N ASP A 52 -17.06 -10.55 -24.08
CA ASP A 52 -17.50 -11.90 -23.74
C ASP A 52 -18.14 -12.58 -24.95
N ALA A 53 -19.02 -11.86 -25.66
CA ALA A 53 -19.67 -12.36 -26.87
C ALA A 53 -18.67 -12.66 -27.99
N ALA A 54 -17.65 -11.81 -28.18
CA ALA A 54 -16.62 -12.03 -29.18
C ALA A 54 -15.72 -13.23 -28.83
N LEU A 55 -15.43 -13.42 -27.53
CA LEU A 55 -14.63 -14.52 -27.03
C LEU A 55 -15.35 -15.87 -27.17
N LEU A 56 -16.65 -15.94 -26.83
CA LEU A 56 -17.47 -17.14 -26.95
C LEU A 56 -17.73 -17.58 -28.42
N LYS A 57 -17.58 -16.64 -29.39
CA LYS A 57 -17.67 -16.91 -30.79
C LYS A 57 -16.33 -17.22 -31.46
N ASP A 58 -15.26 -17.31 -30.69
CA ASP A 58 -13.87 -17.44 -31.18
C ASP A 58 -13.48 -16.35 -32.22
N GLU A 59 -14.12 -15.15 -32.12
CA GLU A 59 -13.72 -13.99 -32.94
C GLU A 59 -12.42 -13.35 -32.43
N ILE A 60 -12.07 -13.61 -31.19
CA ILE A 60 -10.83 -13.25 -30.50
C ILE A 60 -10.40 -14.42 -29.62
N ASP A 61 -9.09 -14.58 -29.42
CA ASP A 61 -8.52 -15.71 -28.68
C ASP A 61 -8.45 -15.46 -27.16
N LEU A 62 -8.31 -14.20 -26.75
CA LEU A 62 -8.23 -13.81 -25.33
C LEU A 62 -8.66 -12.36 -25.07
N VAL A 63 -9.04 -12.06 -23.83
CA VAL A 63 -9.37 -10.72 -23.35
C VAL A 63 -8.54 -10.38 -22.12
N VAL A 64 -8.00 -9.16 -22.06
CA VAL A 64 -7.24 -8.63 -20.91
C VAL A 64 -8.09 -7.64 -20.13
N HIS A 65 -8.33 -7.93 -18.87
CA HIS A 65 -9.09 -7.08 -17.95
C HIS A 65 -8.22 -6.45 -16.86
N SER A 66 -8.54 -5.23 -16.46
CA SER A 66 -8.19 -4.77 -15.10
C SER A 66 -8.99 -5.63 -14.12
N TYR A 67 -8.34 -6.51 -13.38
CA TYR A 67 -9.03 -7.57 -12.62
C TYR A 67 -10.02 -7.03 -11.57
N LYS A 68 -9.80 -5.82 -11.05
CA LYS A 68 -10.72 -5.16 -10.11
C LYS A 68 -12.08 -4.81 -10.73
N ASP A 69 -12.12 -4.65 -12.06
CA ASP A 69 -13.32 -4.25 -12.81
C ASP A 69 -14.07 -5.47 -13.37
N LEU A 70 -13.50 -6.69 -13.24
CA LEU A 70 -14.10 -7.94 -13.66
C LEU A 70 -15.10 -8.46 -12.63
N GLY A 71 -16.31 -8.77 -13.04
CA GLY A 71 -17.38 -9.34 -12.21
C GLY A 71 -16.93 -10.63 -11.48
N SER A 72 -17.60 -10.95 -10.37
CA SER A 72 -17.33 -12.20 -9.64
C SER A 72 -17.97 -13.42 -10.30
N GLU A 73 -19.07 -13.22 -11.00
CA GLU A 73 -19.77 -14.23 -11.80
C GLU A 73 -19.40 -14.01 -13.27
N ARG A 74 -19.00 -15.05 -13.97
CA ARG A 74 -18.65 -14.98 -15.38
C ARG A 74 -19.60 -15.86 -16.20
N PRO A 75 -19.87 -15.51 -17.45
CA PRO A 75 -20.65 -16.37 -18.35
C PRO A 75 -20.06 -17.78 -18.45
N GLU A 76 -20.94 -18.77 -18.62
CA GLU A 76 -20.53 -20.14 -18.94
C GLU A 76 -19.73 -20.14 -20.24
N GLY A 77 -18.72 -21.00 -20.33
CA GLY A 77 -17.79 -21.06 -21.47
C GLY A 77 -16.60 -20.10 -21.36
N LEU A 78 -16.56 -19.18 -20.38
CA LEU A 78 -15.41 -18.33 -20.14
C LEU A 78 -14.64 -18.77 -18.91
N LYS A 79 -13.30 -18.80 -19.03
CA LYS A 79 -12.43 -19.07 -17.89
C LYS A 79 -11.29 -18.07 -17.77
N LEU A 80 -10.90 -17.82 -16.51
CA LEU A 80 -9.70 -17.08 -16.19
C LEU A 80 -8.48 -17.99 -16.42
N ALA A 81 -7.71 -17.71 -17.48
CA ALA A 81 -6.57 -18.50 -17.90
C ALA A 81 -5.26 -18.06 -17.24
N ALA A 82 -5.08 -16.76 -17.02
CA ALA A 82 -3.89 -16.25 -16.34
C ALA A 82 -4.19 -14.97 -15.54
N VAL A 83 -3.39 -14.76 -14.48
CA VAL A 83 -3.29 -13.49 -13.76
C VAL A 83 -1.82 -13.09 -13.75
N GLY A 84 -1.53 -11.93 -14.30
CA GLY A 84 -0.17 -11.39 -14.34
C GLY A 84 0.32 -10.93 -12.96
N ARG A 85 1.65 -10.74 -12.84
CA ARG A 85 2.25 -10.21 -11.62
C ARG A 85 1.64 -8.85 -11.28
N ARG A 86 1.11 -8.72 -10.07
CA ARG A 86 0.57 -7.47 -9.54
C ARG A 86 1.68 -6.57 -9.04
N ARG A 87 1.77 -5.38 -9.62
CA ARG A 87 2.59 -4.30 -9.11
C ARG A 87 1.69 -3.19 -8.56
N PHE A 88 2.10 -2.50 -7.50
CA PHE A 88 1.50 -1.26 -7.01
C PHE A 88 -0.02 -1.29 -6.85
N ALA A 89 -0.52 -2.13 -5.95
CA ALA A 89 -1.94 -2.14 -5.60
C ALA A 89 -2.43 -0.82 -4.95
N HIS A 90 -1.51 0.07 -4.59
CA HIS A 90 -1.75 1.32 -3.87
C HIS A 90 -2.66 2.29 -4.63
N ASP A 91 -3.38 3.09 -3.86
CA ASP A 91 -3.87 4.38 -4.33
C ASP A 91 -2.78 5.45 -4.13
N ILE A 92 -2.79 6.47 -4.98
CA ILE A 92 -1.91 7.61 -4.89
C ILE A 92 -2.75 8.90 -4.89
N LEU A 93 -2.48 9.77 -3.95
CA LEU A 93 -3.03 11.11 -3.90
C LEU A 93 -2.08 12.05 -4.61
N LEU A 94 -2.61 12.88 -5.50
CA LEU A 94 -1.88 13.94 -6.20
C LEU A 94 -2.38 15.31 -5.70
N ILE A 95 -1.46 16.25 -5.51
CA ILE A 95 -1.71 17.61 -5.06
C ILE A 95 -0.73 18.59 -5.72
N LYS A 96 -1.11 19.83 -5.91
CA LYS A 96 -0.18 20.87 -6.37
C LYS A 96 0.91 21.13 -5.32
N LYS A 97 2.16 21.22 -5.73
CA LYS A 97 3.29 21.53 -4.82
C LYS A 97 3.05 22.80 -4.01
N GLU A 98 2.53 23.84 -4.65
CA GLU A 98 2.22 25.15 -4.04
C GLU A 98 1.08 25.10 -3.00
N SER A 99 0.24 24.04 -3.01
CA SER A 99 -0.86 23.90 -2.07
C SER A 99 -0.43 23.25 -0.76
N VAL A 100 0.67 22.49 -0.75
CA VAL A 100 1.13 21.77 0.44
C VAL A 100 1.39 22.70 1.64
N PRO A 101 2.12 23.83 1.52
CA PRO A 101 2.34 24.73 2.66
C PRO A 101 1.07 25.42 3.17
N LYS A 102 0.01 25.48 2.34
CA LYS A 102 -1.25 26.14 2.65
C LYS A 102 -2.19 25.26 3.50
N ILE A 103 -1.95 23.93 3.55
CA ILE A 103 -2.82 22.96 4.25
C ILE A 103 -3.05 23.35 5.71
N LYS A 104 -2.03 23.84 6.41
CA LYS A 104 -2.10 24.25 7.81
C LYS A 104 -3.15 25.35 8.09
N ASP A 105 -3.47 26.17 7.08
CA ASP A 105 -4.39 27.30 7.17
C ASP A 105 -5.77 27.01 6.53
N MET A 106 -5.95 25.80 5.96
CA MET A 106 -7.21 25.40 5.32
C MET A 106 -8.27 24.98 6.37
N LYS A 107 -9.53 25.32 6.09
CA LYS A 107 -10.70 24.81 6.81
C LYS A 107 -11.32 23.60 6.11
N ASP A 108 -11.30 23.60 4.80
CA ASP A 108 -11.83 22.54 3.96
C ASP A 108 -10.71 22.03 3.03
N PHE A 109 -10.66 20.70 2.82
CA PHE A 109 -9.76 20.04 1.90
C PHE A 109 -10.56 19.08 1.03
N ILE A 110 -10.71 19.43 -0.26
CA ILE A 110 -11.58 18.73 -1.19
C ILE A 110 -10.80 17.75 -2.03
N VAL A 111 -11.12 16.45 -1.90
CA VAL A 111 -10.45 15.37 -2.64
C VAL A 111 -11.34 14.84 -3.75
N GLY A 112 -10.84 14.88 -4.99
CA GLY A 112 -11.53 14.35 -6.15
C GLY A 112 -11.50 12.82 -6.22
N THR A 113 -12.67 12.18 -6.07
CA THR A 113 -12.86 10.74 -6.29
C THR A 113 -14.33 10.39 -6.48
N SER A 114 -14.65 9.27 -7.17
CA SER A 114 -16.02 8.74 -7.30
C SER A 114 -16.15 7.34 -6.70
N SER A 115 -15.13 6.84 -6.01
CA SER A 115 -15.13 5.50 -5.41
C SER A 115 -15.65 5.55 -3.98
N PRO A 116 -16.77 4.86 -3.64
CA PRO A 116 -17.30 4.82 -2.28
C PRO A 116 -16.27 4.38 -1.24
N ARG A 117 -15.46 3.37 -1.57
CA ARG A 117 -14.36 2.91 -0.76
C ARG A 117 -13.33 4.02 -0.43
N ARG A 118 -12.94 4.81 -1.45
CA ARG A 118 -12.00 5.92 -1.26
C ARG A 118 -12.63 7.01 -0.42
N ILE A 119 -13.86 7.42 -0.74
CA ILE A 119 -14.59 8.45 -0.01
C ILE A 119 -14.56 8.11 1.49
N THR A 120 -15.08 6.93 1.86
CA THR A 120 -15.17 6.50 3.26
C THR A 120 -13.83 6.52 4.00
N ASN A 121 -12.75 6.04 3.38
CA ASN A 121 -11.46 5.95 4.06
C ASN A 121 -10.70 7.28 4.07
N ILE A 122 -10.84 8.10 3.02
CA ILE A 122 -10.23 9.44 2.93
C ILE A 122 -10.85 10.39 3.95
N GLU A 123 -12.16 10.52 3.97
CA GLU A 123 -12.86 11.40 4.91
C GLU A 123 -12.61 11.00 6.37
N HIS A 124 -12.45 9.69 6.62
CA HIS A 124 -12.19 9.20 7.97
C HIS A 124 -10.73 9.40 8.44
N SER A 125 -9.73 9.26 7.54
CA SER A 125 -8.35 9.06 7.98
C SER A 125 -7.33 10.02 7.38
N LEU A 126 -7.61 10.70 6.25
CA LEU A 126 -6.56 11.43 5.51
C LEU A 126 -5.96 12.59 6.31
N LYS A 127 -6.77 13.28 7.12
CA LYS A 127 -6.33 14.43 7.91
C LYS A 127 -5.07 14.16 8.73
N GLU A 128 -4.94 12.98 9.33
CA GLU A 128 -3.78 12.62 10.14
C GLU A 128 -2.48 12.43 9.35
N PHE A 129 -2.57 12.39 8.02
CA PHE A 129 -1.45 12.23 7.09
C PHE A 129 -1.07 13.54 6.39
N LEU A 130 -1.83 14.61 6.61
CA LEU A 130 -1.56 15.93 6.04
C LEU A 130 -0.69 16.78 6.97
N PRO A 131 0.28 17.56 6.43
CA PRO A 131 1.20 18.33 7.25
C PRO A 131 0.50 19.45 8.00
N LEU A 132 0.74 19.52 9.32
CA LEU A 132 0.18 20.52 10.23
C LEU A 132 -1.34 20.73 10.10
N ALA A 133 -2.08 19.72 9.67
CA ALA A 133 -3.52 19.80 9.55
C ALA A 133 -4.16 20.16 10.91
N SER A 134 -4.93 21.25 10.93
CA SER A 134 -5.60 21.70 12.15
C SER A 134 -6.73 20.73 12.56
N ASP A 135 -7.15 20.78 13.83
CA ASP A 135 -8.27 19.98 14.29
C ASP A 135 -9.59 20.38 13.64
N GLU A 136 -9.70 21.61 13.14
CA GLU A 136 -10.85 22.13 12.42
C GLU A 136 -10.89 21.74 10.94
N LEU A 137 -9.76 21.28 10.36
CA LEU A 137 -9.71 20.90 8.96
C LEU A 137 -10.73 19.79 8.65
N LYS A 138 -11.64 20.07 7.74
CA LYS A 138 -12.61 19.12 7.23
C LYS A 138 -12.13 18.55 5.89
N VAL A 139 -11.88 17.27 5.85
CA VAL A 139 -11.60 16.53 4.61
C VAL A 139 -12.91 16.01 4.03
N SER A 140 -13.19 16.35 2.78
CA SER A 140 -14.39 15.90 2.07
C SER A 140 -14.05 15.44 0.65
N CYS A 141 -14.91 14.59 0.08
CA CYS A 141 -14.74 14.09 -1.26
C CYS A 141 -15.77 14.66 -2.23
N LYS A 142 -15.33 15.04 -3.44
CA LYS A 142 -16.18 15.49 -4.54
C LYS A 142 -16.03 14.56 -5.74
N MET A 143 -17.12 14.30 -6.44
CA MET A 143 -17.15 13.40 -7.59
C MET A 143 -16.15 13.82 -8.67
N LEU A 144 -15.31 12.87 -9.10
CA LEU A 144 -14.29 13.04 -10.15
C LEU A 144 -14.46 11.98 -11.22
N ARG A 145 -14.72 12.39 -12.46
CA ARG A 145 -14.90 11.52 -13.64
C ARG A 145 -13.94 11.90 -14.76
N GLY A 146 -13.76 10.97 -15.68
CA GLY A 146 -12.89 11.09 -16.84
C GLY A 146 -11.79 10.01 -16.83
N ASN A 147 -10.98 9.97 -17.87
CA ASN A 147 -9.75 9.16 -17.91
C ASN A 147 -8.67 9.77 -16.98
N VAL A 148 -7.52 9.09 -16.84
CA VAL A 148 -6.46 9.55 -15.93
C VAL A 148 -5.99 10.96 -16.27
N ASN A 149 -5.67 11.26 -17.52
CA ASN A 149 -5.19 12.58 -17.95
C ASN A 149 -6.23 13.67 -17.67
N THR A 150 -7.50 13.42 -17.99
CA THR A 150 -8.59 14.36 -17.72
C THR A 150 -8.75 14.64 -16.23
N ARG A 151 -8.58 13.64 -15.37
CA ARG A 151 -8.67 13.81 -13.90
C ARG A 151 -7.51 14.63 -13.38
N ILE A 152 -6.28 14.39 -13.88
CA ILE A 152 -5.11 15.20 -13.51
C ILE A 152 -5.29 16.64 -13.98
N GLN A 153 -5.78 16.85 -15.22
CA GLN A 153 -6.04 18.19 -15.74
C GLN A 153 -7.00 18.97 -14.84
N LYS A 154 -8.10 18.36 -14.38
CA LYS A 154 -9.05 18.99 -13.44
C LYS A 154 -8.40 19.40 -12.10
N LEU A 155 -7.40 18.64 -11.62
CA LEU A 155 -6.60 19.06 -10.46
C LEU A 155 -5.74 20.29 -10.81
N VAL A 156 -5.07 20.26 -11.97
CA VAL A 156 -4.27 21.40 -12.47
C VAL A 156 -5.13 22.65 -12.64
N ASP A 157 -6.35 22.50 -13.15
CA ASP A 157 -7.32 23.61 -13.33
C ASP A 157 -7.86 24.15 -11.99
N GLY A 158 -7.67 23.43 -10.87
CA GLY A 158 -8.07 23.87 -9.53
C GLY A 158 -9.48 23.48 -9.10
N ASP A 159 -10.10 22.49 -9.76
CA ASP A 159 -11.42 21.98 -9.38
C ASP A 159 -11.43 21.24 -8.02
N TYR A 160 -10.24 20.84 -7.54
CA TYR A 160 -9.98 20.05 -6.33
C TYR A 160 -8.67 20.48 -5.67
N ASP A 161 -8.55 20.33 -4.35
CA ASP A 161 -7.28 20.49 -3.65
C ASP A 161 -6.35 19.30 -3.90
N ALA A 162 -6.92 18.09 -3.98
CA ALA A 162 -6.20 16.86 -4.34
C ALA A 162 -7.10 15.89 -5.11
N ILE A 163 -6.51 14.91 -5.79
CA ILE A 163 -7.24 13.80 -6.41
C ILE A 163 -6.63 12.47 -6.04
N VAL A 164 -7.43 11.38 -6.08
CA VAL A 164 -6.91 10.03 -5.82
C VAL A 164 -7.10 9.12 -7.03
N LEU A 165 -5.98 8.52 -7.45
CA LEU A 165 -5.90 7.58 -8.55
C LEU A 165 -5.32 6.22 -8.08
N ALA A 166 -5.46 5.17 -8.90
CA ALA A 166 -4.72 3.93 -8.68
C ALA A 166 -3.29 4.09 -9.24
N LEU A 167 -2.27 3.84 -8.42
CA LEU A 167 -0.87 3.95 -8.85
C LEU A 167 -0.57 3.07 -10.07
N ALA A 168 -1.12 1.84 -10.12
CA ALA A 168 -0.99 0.96 -11.28
C ALA A 168 -1.50 1.58 -12.60
N GLY A 169 -2.47 2.51 -12.53
CA GLY A 169 -2.95 3.24 -13.70
C GLY A 169 -1.93 4.24 -14.24
N LEU A 170 -1.31 5.00 -13.33
CA LEU A 170 -0.22 5.93 -13.68
C LEU A 170 1.00 5.16 -14.17
N GLU A 171 1.37 4.08 -13.49
CA GLU A 171 2.50 3.22 -13.85
C GLU A 171 2.39 2.67 -15.29
N ARG A 172 1.19 2.22 -15.69
CA ARG A 172 0.97 1.76 -17.06
C ARG A 172 1.14 2.87 -18.10
N LEU A 173 0.70 4.10 -17.79
CA LEU A 173 0.90 5.25 -18.68
C LEU A 173 2.37 5.67 -18.73
N ALA A 174 3.08 5.67 -17.60
CA ALA A 174 4.50 6.00 -17.50
C ALA A 174 5.40 5.00 -18.25
N ASN A 175 4.92 3.75 -18.45
CA ASN A 175 5.67 2.72 -19.19
C ASN A 175 5.48 2.74 -20.71
N LYS A 176 4.73 3.71 -21.27
CA LYS A 176 4.56 3.90 -22.72
C LYS A 176 5.01 5.30 -23.11
N GLU A 177 5.95 5.38 -24.06
CA GLU A 177 6.63 6.63 -24.41
C GLU A 177 5.68 7.80 -24.70
N ASP A 178 4.68 7.60 -25.57
CA ASP A 178 3.72 8.66 -25.93
C ASP A 178 2.87 9.10 -24.73
N SER A 179 2.45 8.15 -23.90
CA SER A 179 1.66 8.43 -22.70
C SER A 179 2.53 9.08 -21.62
N ALA A 180 3.80 8.67 -21.50
CA ALA A 180 4.75 9.17 -20.53
C ALA A 180 5.05 10.66 -20.77
N LYS A 181 5.24 11.07 -22.04
CA LYS A 181 5.45 12.49 -22.41
C LYS A 181 4.27 13.38 -21.99
N ILE A 182 3.03 12.89 -22.22
CA ILE A 182 1.83 13.63 -21.80
C ILE A 182 1.73 13.68 -20.27
N LEU A 183 2.01 12.56 -19.62
CA LEU A 183 1.93 12.43 -18.16
C LEU A 183 2.96 13.32 -17.47
N ASP A 184 4.20 13.41 -17.98
CA ASP A 184 5.28 14.26 -17.48
C ASP A 184 4.85 15.73 -17.45
N GLY A 185 4.27 16.22 -18.55
CA GLY A 185 3.73 17.59 -18.63
C GLY A 185 2.64 17.86 -17.59
N LEU A 186 1.77 16.88 -17.33
CA LEU A 186 0.67 17.01 -16.36
C LEU A 186 1.14 16.94 -14.91
N LEU A 187 2.21 16.18 -14.61
CA LEU A 187 2.70 15.94 -13.25
C LEU A 187 3.74 16.99 -12.79
N LYS A 188 4.26 17.82 -13.67
CA LYS A 188 5.39 18.74 -13.43
C LYS A 188 5.28 19.54 -12.13
N ASP A 189 4.11 20.15 -11.87
CA ASP A 189 3.85 21.01 -10.71
C ASP A 189 3.08 20.29 -9.58
N LEU A 190 2.96 18.97 -9.68
CA LEU A 190 2.31 18.13 -8.69
C LEU A 190 3.33 17.42 -7.79
N THR A 191 2.92 17.18 -6.58
CA THR A 191 3.53 16.20 -5.68
C THR A 191 2.51 15.11 -5.33
N PHE A 192 2.96 14.10 -4.60
CA PHE A 192 2.16 12.92 -4.37
C PHE A 192 2.29 12.39 -2.94
N LEU A 193 1.30 11.60 -2.54
CA LEU A 193 1.34 10.72 -1.39
C LEU A 193 0.86 9.33 -1.84
N VAL A 194 1.74 8.34 -1.83
CA VAL A 194 1.34 6.92 -1.95
C VAL A 194 0.62 6.54 -0.65
N LEU A 195 -0.67 6.31 -0.74
CA LEU A 195 -1.53 6.08 0.42
C LEU A 195 -1.18 4.74 1.08
N PRO A 196 -0.86 4.73 2.40
CA PRO A 196 -0.55 3.51 3.15
C PRO A 196 -1.71 2.52 3.12
N GLN A 197 -1.49 1.29 2.70
CA GLN A 197 -2.55 0.30 2.51
C GLN A 197 -3.19 -0.20 3.79
N LYS A 198 -2.46 -0.18 4.92
CA LYS A 198 -3.05 -0.48 6.23
C LYS A 198 -4.14 0.51 6.64
N THR A 199 -4.10 1.74 6.10
CA THR A 199 -5.11 2.77 6.37
C THR A 199 -6.06 2.95 5.19
N PHE A 200 -5.56 2.88 3.96
CA PHE A 200 -6.30 3.10 2.71
C PHE A 200 -6.18 1.88 1.79
N PRO A 201 -6.73 0.71 2.19
CA PRO A 201 -6.62 -0.49 1.37
C PRO A 201 -7.27 -0.29 0.00
N SER A 202 -6.69 -0.92 -1.00
CA SER A 202 -7.14 -0.87 -2.39
C SER A 202 -8.50 -1.53 -2.61
N SER A 203 -9.05 -1.42 -3.82
CA SER A 203 -10.11 -2.36 -4.22
C SER A 203 -9.53 -3.76 -4.39
N ALA A 204 -10.33 -4.78 -4.15
CA ALA A 204 -9.97 -6.16 -4.43
C ALA A 204 -9.41 -6.27 -5.87
N SER A 205 -8.28 -6.96 -6.01
CA SER A 205 -7.57 -7.18 -7.29
C SER A 205 -6.99 -5.93 -7.96
N GLN A 206 -6.95 -4.77 -7.30
CA GLN A 206 -6.34 -3.57 -7.89
C GLN A 206 -4.88 -3.82 -8.23
N GLY A 207 -4.46 -3.38 -9.42
CA GLY A 207 -3.10 -3.56 -9.95
C GLY A 207 -2.90 -4.84 -10.75
N ALA A 208 -3.69 -5.89 -10.53
CA ALA A 208 -3.62 -7.12 -11.29
C ALA A 208 -4.31 -7.00 -12.66
N LEU A 209 -3.75 -7.68 -13.66
CA LEU A 209 -4.38 -7.95 -14.95
C LEU A 209 -4.82 -9.41 -14.99
N ALA A 210 -6.05 -9.63 -15.45
CA ALA A 210 -6.64 -10.94 -15.63
C ALA A 210 -6.80 -11.21 -17.12
N VAL A 211 -6.51 -12.43 -17.56
CA VAL A 211 -6.70 -12.88 -18.95
C VAL A 211 -7.76 -13.95 -18.98
N GLU A 212 -8.82 -13.71 -19.75
CA GLU A 212 -9.89 -14.68 -19.99
C GLU A 212 -9.79 -15.26 -21.39
N VAL A 213 -10.24 -16.51 -21.51
CA VAL A 213 -10.28 -17.30 -22.74
C VAL A 213 -11.60 -18.07 -22.82
N HIS A 214 -12.00 -18.47 -24.02
CA HIS A 214 -13.06 -19.46 -24.23
C HIS A 214 -12.56 -20.85 -23.82
N ASP A 215 -13.25 -21.50 -22.89
CA ASP A 215 -12.81 -22.78 -22.29
C ASP A 215 -12.94 -23.99 -23.24
N GLN A 216 -13.69 -23.83 -24.35
CA GLN A 216 -13.86 -24.82 -25.40
C GLN A 216 -13.17 -24.43 -26.72
N SER A 217 -12.34 -23.37 -26.70
CA SER A 217 -11.59 -22.95 -27.90
C SER A 217 -10.68 -24.08 -28.41
N PRO A 218 -10.62 -24.36 -29.71
CA PRO A 218 -9.70 -25.35 -30.26
C PRO A 218 -8.21 -25.01 -30.03
N LYS A 219 -7.90 -23.73 -29.76
CA LYS A 219 -6.55 -23.24 -29.47
C LYS A 219 -6.24 -23.19 -27.99
N LEU A 220 -7.12 -23.67 -27.11
CA LEU A 220 -7.02 -23.47 -25.66
C LEU A 220 -5.66 -23.89 -25.08
N ASN A 221 -5.15 -25.06 -25.46
CA ASN A 221 -3.88 -25.57 -24.96
C ASN A 221 -2.70 -24.69 -25.38
N GLU A 222 -2.65 -24.28 -26.65
CA GLU A 222 -1.61 -23.38 -27.17
C GLU A 222 -1.64 -22.04 -26.45
N ILE A 223 -2.82 -21.46 -26.27
CA ILE A 223 -3.00 -20.19 -25.55
C ILE A 223 -2.56 -20.34 -24.11
N GLN A 224 -2.92 -21.44 -23.42
CA GLN A 224 -2.56 -21.67 -22.03
C GLN A 224 -1.04 -21.79 -21.85
N ASP A 225 -0.34 -22.49 -22.75
CA ASP A 225 1.12 -22.64 -22.71
C ASP A 225 1.80 -21.27 -22.82
N VAL A 226 1.32 -20.43 -23.71
CA VAL A 226 1.83 -19.06 -23.87
C VAL A 226 1.54 -18.21 -22.61
N LEU A 227 0.34 -18.28 -22.06
CA LEU A 227 -0.08 -17.50 -20.89
C LEU A 227 0.62 -17.94 -19.58
N ASN A 228 1.12 -19.18 -19.51
CA ASN A 228 1.93 -19.64 -18.38
C ASN A 228 3.19 -18.78 -18.18
N SER A 229 3.72 -18.14 -19.24
CA SER A 229 4.88 -17.26 -19.19
C SER A 229 4.67 -15.99 -18.34
N ILE A 230 3.41 -15.58 -18.15
CA ILE A 230 3.03 -14.39 -17.39
C ILE A 230 2.24 -14.71 -16.12
N HIS A 231 1.80 -15.96 -15.95
CA HIS A 231 0.99 -16.35 -14.79
C HIS A 231 1.79 -16.25 -13.50
N CYS A 232 1.23 -15.53 -12.51
CA CYS A 232 1.87 -15.31 -11.22
C CYS A 232 1.03 -15.93 -10.09
N SER A 233 1.43 -17.10 -9.60
CA SER A 233 0.74 -17.82 -8.53
C SER A 233 0.62 -17.00 -7.24
N GLU A 234 1.64 -16.22 -6.89
CA GLU A 234 1.63 -15.35 -5.72
C GLU A 234 0.53 -14.28 -5.82
N THR A 235 0.39 -13.65 -6.99
CA THR A 235 -0.71 -12.71 -7.25
C THR A 235 -2.07 -13.41 -7.15
N VAL A 236 -2.19 -14.61 -7.74
CA VAL A 236 -3.44 -15.41 -7.69
C VAL A 236 -3.85 -15.72 -6.26
N GLU A 237 -2.92 -16.14 -5.42
CA GLU A 237 -3.18 -16.45 -4.01
C GLU A 237 -3.73 -15.25 -3.23
N ALA A 238 -3.09 -14.07 -3.40
CA ALA A 238 -3.54 -12.85 -2.74
C ALA A 238 -4.91 -12.39 -3.27
N VAL A 239 -5.06 -12.34 -4.60
CA VAL A 239 -6.29 -11.86 -5.25
C VAL A 239 -7.48 -12.77 -4.99
N LYS A 240 -7.31 -14.10 -4.94
CA LYS A 240 -8.39 -15.04 -4.55
C LYS A 240 -8.95 -14.72 -3.17
N ARG A 241 -8.07 -14.43 -2.21
CA ARG A 241 -8.47 -14.02 -0.85
C ARG A 241 -9.21 -12.69 -0.83
N GLU A 242 -8.70 -11.70 -1.58
CA GLU A 242 -9.35 -10.39 -1.74
C GLU A 242 -10.76 -10.53 -2.33
N ARG A 243 -10.90 -11.30 -3.41
CA ARG A 243 -12.20 -11.53 -4.07
C ARG A 243 -13.17 -12.33 -3.20
N LYS A 244 -12.69 -13.33 -2.47
CA LYS A 244 -13.51 -14.04 -1.48
C LYS A 244 -14.06 -13.09 -0.42
N ALA A 245 -13.22 -12.20 0.11
CA ALA A 245 -13.64 -11.19 1.07
C ALA A 245 -14.60 -10.17 0.45
N PHE A 246 -14.34 -9.73 -0.80
CA PHE A 246 -15.20 -8.82 -1.55
C PHE A 246 -16.62 -9.38 -1.73
N VAL A 247 -16.75 -10.65 -2.12
CA VAL A 247 -18.05 -11.35 -2.20
C VAL A 247 -18.70 -11.45 -0.83
N GLY A 248 -17.93 -11.74 0.22
CA GLY A 248 -18.41 -11.83 1.61
C GLY A 248 -19.01 -10.51 2.14
N TYR A 249 -18.59 -9.35 1.62
CA TYR A 249 -19.20 -8.04 1.89
C TYR A 249 -20.33 -7.68 0.93
N GLY A 250 -20.78 -8.59 0.08
CA GLY A 250 -21.86 -8.37 -0.89
C GLY A 250 -21.39 -7.90 -2.28
N GLY A 251 -20.11 -7.65 -2.47
CA GLY A 251 -19.53 -7.28 -3.75
C GLY A 251 -20.09 -5.97 -4.35
N GLY A 252 -19.77 -5.73 -5.65
CA GLY A 252 -20.35 -4.62 -6.43
C GLY A 252 -19.58 -3.29 -6.32
N CYS A 253 -19.86 -2.41 -7.31
CA CYS A 253 -19.20 -1.11 -7.43
C CYS A 253 -19.55 -0.12 -6.28
N HIS A 254 -20.62 -0.40 -5.54
CA HIS A 254 -21.10 0.40 -4.42
C HIS A 254 -20.40 0.08 -3.09
N LEU A 255 -19.59 -1.00 -3.05
CA LEU A 255 -18.93 -1.42 -1.80
C LEU A 255 -17.99 -0.33 -1.28
N ALA A 256 -18.26 0.13 -0.05
CA ALA A 256 -17.48 1.15 0.63
C ALA A 256 -16.34 0.56 1.49
N VAL A 257 -15.99 -0.72 1.31
CA VAL A 257 -14.88 -1.40 2.00
C VAL A 257 -13.71 -1.56 1.03
N GLY A 258 -12.53 -1.08 1.43
CA GLY A 258 -11.26 -1.41 0.81
C GLY A 258 -10.80 -2.78 1.29
N ILE A 259 -10.26 -3.57 0.39
CA ILE A 259 -9.83 -4.94 0.66
C ILE A 259 -8.48 -5.16 -0.02
N HIS A 260 -7.47 -5.41 0.80
CA HIS A 260 -6.14 -5.75 0.33
C HIS A 260 -5.60 -6.95 1.10
N VAL A 261 -5.02 -7.90 0.40
CA VAL A 261 -4.29 -9.01 1.00
C VAL A 261 -2.85 -8.93 0.55
N LYS A 262 -1.95 -8.69 1.52
CA LYS A 262 -0.51 -8.69 1.27
C LYS A 262 0.07 -10.06 1.64
N LYS A 263 0.77 -10.66 0.69
CA LYS A 263 1.69 -11.74 1.01
C LYS A 263 2.98 -11.11 1.55
N HIS A 264 3.34 -11.44 2.76
CA HIS A 264 4.59 -11.05 3.39
C HIS A 264 5.29 -12.31 3.87
N LYS A 265 6.29 -12.76 3.11
CA LYS A 265 6.96 -14.07 3.27
C LYS A 265 5.95 -15.22 3.17
N ASP A 266 5.82 -16.01 4.23
CA ASP A 266 4.87 -17.12 4.38
C ASP A 266 3.50 -16.69 4.93
N LEU A 267 3.32 -15.40 5.25
CA LEU A 267 2.10 -14.87 5.87
C LEU A 267 1.20 -14.16 4.85
N PHE A 268 -0.10 -14.36 4.99
CA PHE A 268 -1.12 -13.55 4.33
C PHE A 268 -1.75 -12.59 5.34
N ILE A 269 -1.68 -11.30 5.03
CA ILE A 269 -2.16 -10.22 5.89
C ILE A 269 -3.38 -9.61 5.23
N HIS A 270 -4.54 -9.76 5.87
CA HIS A 270 -5.81 -9.22 5.43
C HIS A 270 -6.01 -7.84 5.99
N ILE A 271 -6.26 -6.87 5.12
CA ILE A 271 -6.49 -5.47 5.46
C ILE A 271 -7.82 -5.07 4.86
N HIS A 272 -8.84 -4.89 5.72
CA HIS A 272 -10.16 -4.46 5.30
C HIS A 272 -10.54 -3.21 6.08
N ARG A 273 -10.81 -2.10 5.38
CA ARG A 273 -11.23 -0.84 5.98
C ARG A 273 -12.31 -0.16 5.17
N GLY A 274 -13.26 0.44 5.86
CA GLY A 274 -14.35 1.16 5.24
C GLY A 274 -15.62 1.06 6.03
N GLN A 275 -16.74 1.01 5.34
CA GLN A 275 -18.06 0.86 5.92
C GLN A 275 -18.84 -0.23 5.20
N HIS A 276 -19.42 -1.14 5.95
CA HIS A 276 -20.33 -2.15 5.45
C HIS A 276 -21.65 -2.05 6.21
N LYS A 277 -22.73 -1.75 5.50
CA LYS A 277 -24.00 -1.36 6.11
C LYS A 277 -23.74 -0.17 7.06
N ASP A 278 -24.22 -0.21 8.29
CA ASP A 278 -24.05 0.87 9.27
C ASP A 278 -22.83 0.67 10.19
N GLN A 279 -21.95 -0.30 9.89
CA GLN A 279 -20.81 -0.64 10.74
C GLN A 279 -19.49 -0.26 10.07
N ARG A 280 -18.59 0.35 10.86
CA ARG A 280 -17.20 0.56 10.46
C ARG A 280 -16.46 -0.77 10.40
N VAL A 281 -15.83 -1.03 9.27
CA VAL A 281 -14.90 -2.15 9.09
C VAL A 281 -13.49 -1.63 9.36
N ASP A 282 -12.81 -2.20 10.32
CA ASP A 282 -11.43 -1.88 10.69
C ASP A 282 -10.70 -3.18 11.07
N LYS A 283 -10.20 -3.91 10.06
CA LYS A 283 -9.63 -5.24 10.22
C LYS A 283 -8.23 -5.27 9.61
N VAL A 284 -7.24 -5.63 10.45
CA VAL A 284 -5.88 -5.96 10.02
C VAL A 284 -5.47 -7.24 10.75
N GLU A 285 -5.49 -8.35 10.06
CA GLU A 285 -5.21 -9.66 10.66
C GLU A 285 -4.29 -10.51 9.78
N ILE A 286 -3.55 -11.42 10.40
CA ILE A 286 -2.76 -12.44 9.74
C ILE A 286 -3.59 -13.70 9.64
N GLU A 287 -3.68 -14.30 8.46
CA GLU A 287 -4.38 -15.56 8.24
C GLU A 287 -3.75 -16.67 9.09
N ASN A 288 -4.60 -17.44 9.81
CA ASN A 288 -4.16 -18.52 10.71
C ASN A 288 -3.19 -18.07 11.83
N ASN A 289 -3.25 -16.79 12.23
CA ASN A 289 -2.34 -16.25 13.23
C ASN A 289 -2.64 -16.85 14.63
N PRO A 290 -1.61 -17.36 15.33
CA PRO A 290 -1.76 -17.92 16.66
C PRO A 290 -1.91 -16.86 17.79
N LEU A 291 -2.23 -15.60 17.48
CA LEU A 291 -2.38 -14.53 18.48
C LEU A 291 -3.40 -14.88 19.61
N ASN A 292 -4.38 -15.74 19.36
CA ASN A 292 -5.27 -16.21 20.41
C ASN A 292 -4.55 -16.88 21.58
N ARG A 293 -3.32 -17.37 21.38
CA ARG A 293 -2.45 -17.94 22.43
C ARG A 293 -2.09 -16.97 23.54
N ILE A 294 -2.20 -15.66 23.26
CA ILE A 294 -1.84 -14.59 24.23
C ILE A 294 -3.05 -13.91 24.85
N LYS A 295 -4.27 -14.35 24.55
CA LYS A 295 -5.49 -13.74 25.07
C LYS A 295 -5.53 -13.78 26.60
N GLY A 296 -5.71 -12.61 27.21
CA GLY A 296 -5.79 -12.43 28.65
C GLY A 296 -4.46 -12.57 29.40
N LYS A 297 -3.33 -12.71 28.66
CA LYS A 297 -2.01 -12.81 29.28
C LYS A 297 -1.45 -11.43 29.64
N LYS A 298 -0.69 -11.36 30.73
CA LYS A 298 0.02 -10.16 31.10
C LYS A 298 1.17 -9.86 30.14
N ALA A 299 1.14 -8.68 29.54
CA ALA A 299 2.10 -8.30 28.50
C ALA A 299 2.89 -7.04 28.88
N PHE A 300 4.19 -7.08 28.60
CA PHE A 300 5.06 -5.92 28.61
C PHE A 300 5.34 -5.46 27.16
N ILE A 301 5.30 -4.15 26.94
CA ILE A 301 5.55 -3.56 25.62
C ILE A 301 6.86 -2.78 25.65
N ALA A 302 7.93 -3.37 25.10
CA ALA A 302 9.24 -2.74 24.98
C ALA A 302 9.27 -1.76 23.79
N LEU A 303 8.60 -0.61 23.93
CA LEU A 303 8.50 0.43 22.90
C LEU A 303 8.60 1.85 23.47
N GLY A 304 9.48 2.64 22.89
CA GLY A 304 9.56 4.08 23.16
C GLY A 304 9.81 4.39 24.63
N SER A 305 8.96 5.19 25.25
CA SER A 305 9.06 5.57 26.67
C SER A 305 8.72 4.43 27.64
N LEU A 306 8.08 3.37 27.17
CA LEU A 306 7.80 2.17 27.98
C LEU A 306 9.03 1.26 28.10
N ASP A 307 10.02 1.42 27.20
CA ASP A 307 11.31 0.75 27.29
C ASP A 307 12.27 1.65 28.09
N LYS A 308 12.46 1.32 29.34
CA LYS A 308 13.37 2.07 30.22
C LYS A 308 14.82 1.59 30.11
N LEU A 309 15.07 0.39 29.55
CA LEU A 309 16.40 -0.20 29.41
C LEU A 309 17.18 0.40 28.22
N VAL A 310 16.53 0.54 27.06
CA VAL A 310 17.19 1.05 25.84
C VAL A 310 16.82 2.50 25.62
N GLN A 311 17.79 3.37 25.75
CA GLN A 311 17.65 4.81 25.53
C GLN A 311 18.11 5.21 24.12
N GLN A 312 17.51 6.28 23.58
CA GLN A 312 17.89 6.85 22.30
C GLN A 312 18.41 8.27 22.52
N THR A 313 19.68 8.49 22.20
CA THR A 313 20.34 9.79 22.33
C THR A 313 20.50 10.40 20.94
N PRO A 314 19.97 11.60 20.67
CA PRO A 314 20.19 12.32 19.41
C PRO A 314 21.68 12.49 19.12
N VAL A 315 22.01 12.49 17.83
CA VAL A 315 23.37 12.78 17.32
C VAL A 315 23.23 13.95 16.37
N GLU A 316 24.10 14.94 16.54
CA GLU A 316 24.19 16.03 15.58
C GLU A 316 24.55 15.48 14.21
N THR A 317 23.72 15.77 13.21
CA THR A 317 23.82 15.16 11.89
C THR A 317 23.49 16.17 10.83
N LYS A 318 24.39 16.29 9.84
CA LYS A 318 24.14 17.09 8.65
C LYS A 318 23.59 16.19 7.54
N ILE A 319 22.40 16.51 7.07
CA ILE A 319 21.76 15.81 5.94
C ILE A 319 22.16 16.55 4.65
N PRO A 320 22.78 15.89 3.65
CA PRO A 320 23.01 16.48 2.34
C PRO A 320 21.69 16.88 1.66
N SER A 321 21.76 17.93 0.81
CA SER A 321 20.60 18.37 0.02
C SER A 321 20.18 17.36 -1.05
N ASP A 322 18.98 17.54 -1.57
CA ASP A 322 18.44 16.86 -2.74
C ASP A 322 18.32 15.31 -2.65
N LEU A 323 18.17 14.80 -1.44
CA LEU A 323 17.95 13.38 -1.19
C LEU A 323 16.47 13.04 -1.07
N ASN A 324 16.12 11.82 -1.45
CA ASN A 324 14.89 11.16 -1.02
C ASN A 324 15.18 10.47 0.31
N LEU A 325 14.49 10.87 1.37
CA LEU A 325 14.80 10.47 2.74
C LEU A 325 13.82 9.39 3.23
N PHE A 326 14.34 8.21 3.58
CA PHE A 326 13.56 7.18 4.26
C PHE A 326 13.76 7.25 5.77
N VAL A 327 12.74 7.72 6.48
CA VAL A 327 12.77 7.97 7.93
C VAL A 327 12.27 6.75 8.68
N THR A 328 13.16 6.05 9.40
CA THR A 328 12.83 4.80 10.08
C THR A 328 12.24 4.99 11.47
N SER A 329 12.46 6.13 12.10
CA SER A 329 12.04 6.37 13.50
C SER A 329 11.68 7.83 13.74
N LYS A 330 10.81 8.05 14.75
CA LYS A 330 10.49 9.39 15.26
C LYS A 330 11.73 10.16 15.76
N TYR A 331 12.76 9.46 16.18
CA TYR A 331 14.00 10.06 16.72
C TYR A 331 14.88 10.70 15.63
N CYS A 332 14.50 10.55 14.35
CA CYS A 332 15.16 11.20 13.23
C CYS A 332 14.46 12.51 12.81
N ILE A 333 13.30 12.86 13.40
CA ILE A 333 12.47 13.98 12.91
C ILE A 333 13.19 15.32 13.15
N ASP A 334 13.80 15.50 14.31
CA ASP A 334 14.48 16.76 14.65
C ASP A 334 15.69 17.04 13.75
N SER A 335 16.32 15.98 13.19
CA SER A 335 17.42 16.13 12.22
C SER A 335 16.97 16.70 10.85
N LEU A 336 15.66 16.79 10.60
CA LEU A 336 15.11 17.33 9.35
C LEU A 336 14.95 18.83 9.34
N SER A 337 15.09 19.54 10.48
CA SER A 337 14.73 20.97 10.64
C SER A 337 15.44 21.88 9.66
N ASP A 338 16.71 21.61 9.35
CA ASP A 338 17.56 22.45 8.48
C ASP A 338 17.89 21.76 7.15
N ALA A 339 17.23 20.65 6.83
CA ALA A 339 17.51 19.87 5.64
C ALA A 339 16.66 20.31 4.45
N SER A 340 17.29 20.43 3.27
CA SER A 340 16.62 20.50 1.98
C SER A 340 16.59 19.10 1.35
N PHE A 341 15.43 18.60 0.99
CA PHE A 341 15.25 17.25 0.48
C PHE A 341 14.23 17.19 -0.65
N SER A 342 14.34 16.18 -1.51
CA SER A 342 13.45 15.93 -2.65
C SER A 342 12.12 15.30 -2.21
N SER A 343 12.18 14.32 -1.31
CA SER A 343 11.00 13.63 -0.79
C SER A 343 11.25 13.01 0.58
N VAL A 344 10.16 12.75 1.33
CA VAL A 344 10.21 12.07 2.64
C VAL A 344 9.34 10.81 2.60
N TRP A 345 9.88 9.71 3.10
CA TRP A 345 9.23 8.41 3.19
C TRP A 345 9.32 7.86 4.59
N ALA A 346 8.27 7.24 5.07
CA ALA A 346 8.19 6.76 6.44
C ALA A 346 8.28 5.22 6.53
N SER A 347 8.84 4.69 7.61
CA SER A 347 8.85 3.24 7.87
C SER A 347 7.47 2.64 8.14
N GLY A 348 6.49 3.46 8.54
CA GLY A 348 5.12 3.03 8.80
C GLY A 348 4.22 4.18 9.14
N SER A 349 2.92 3.93 9.21
CA SER A 349 1.88 4.93 9.43
C SER A 349 2.09 5.77 10.69
N ARG A 350 2.68 5.18 11.75
CA ARG A 350 2.98 5.89 13.00
C ARG A 350 4.07 6.95 12.82
N THR A 351 5.14 6.62 12.10
CA THR A 351 6.21 7.57 11.77
C THR A 351 5.70 8.63 10.80
N HIS A 352 4.90 8.22 9.80
CA HIS A 352 4.25 9.14 8.85
C HIS A 352 3.44 10.22 9.59
N LYS A 353 2.49 9.82 10.45
CA LYS A 353 1.65 10.78 11.20
C LYS A 353 2.47 11.74 12.07
N LYS A 354 3.59 11.29 12.64
CA LYS A 354 4.49 12.15 13.41
C LYS A 354 5.23 13.15 12.52
N LEU A 355 5.70 12.74 11.36
CA LEU A 355 6.31 13.62 10.36
C LEU A 355 5.31 14.67 9.87
N ALA A 356 4.08 14.26 9.54
CA ALA A 356 3.01 15.17 9.15
C ALA A 356 2.70 16.19 10.25
N LYS A 357 2.58 15.74 11.50
CA LYS A 357 2.38 16.63 12.66
C LYS A 357 3.54 17.60 12.87
N ALA A 358 4.76 17.23 12.49
CA ALA A 358 5.94 18.11 12.52
C ALA A 358 6.03 19.03 11.28
N GLY A 359 5.09 18.96 10.34
CA GLY A 359 5.01 19.84 9.17
C GLY A 359 5.58 19.28 7.87
N TYR A 360 6.02 18.03 7.86
CA TYR A 360 6.64 17.44 6.68
C TYR A 360 5.59 16.78 5.78
N TRP A 361 5.68 17.04 4.48
CA TRP A 361 4.96 16.28 3.47
C TRP A 361 5.63 14.92 3.29
N VAL A 362 4.89 13.84 3.51
CA VAL A 362 5.40 12.47 3.40
C VAL A 362 4.87 11.82 2.13
N ASN A 363 5.76 11.40 1.24
CA ASN A 363 5.43 10.89 -0.09
C ASN A 363 4.96 9.43 -0.09
N GLY A 364 5.24 8.68 0.97
CA GLY A 364 4.82 7.30 1.10
C GLY A 364 5.33 6.63 2.36
N SER A 365 5.00 5.36 2.51
CA SER A 365 5.34 4.61 3.72
C SER A 365 5.60 3.14 3.39
N ALA A 366 6.54 2.53 4.11
CA ALA A 366 6.72 1.06 4.13
C ALA A 366 5.58 0.32 4.86
N ASP A 367 4.63 1.05 5.42
CA ASP A 367 3.45 0.55 6.13
C ASP A 367 3.75 -0.46 7.27
N GLY A 368 5.01 -0.47 7.73
CA GLY A 368 5.51 -1.38 8.76
C GLY A 368 5.78 -2.80 8.26
N PHE A 369 5.87 -3.01 6.94
CA PHE A 369 6.20 -4.30 6.35
C PHE A 369 7.70 -4.51 6.10
N GLY A 370 8.53 -3.52 6.34
CA GLY A 370 9.97 -3.58 6.09
C GLY A 370 10.40 -2.63 4.97
N HIS A 371 11.67 -2.68 4.63
CA HIS A 371 12.27 -1.80 3.64
C HIS A 371 11.82 -2.11 2.21
N GLU A 372 11.48 -3.37 1.94
CA GLU A 372 11.11 -3.92 0.63
C GLU A 372 9.98 -3.13 -0.02
N GLU A 373 9.02 -2.67 0.78
CA GLU A 373 7.90 -1.87 0.28
C GLU A 373 8.36 -0.56 -0.38
N VAL A 374 9.30 0.16 0.26
CA VAL A 374 9.85 1.39 -0.29
C VAL A 374 10.80 1.09 -1.45
N VAL A 375 11.57 -0.01 -1.38
CA VAL A 375 12.41 -0.47 -2.48
C VAL A 375 11.57 -0.75 -3.73
N GLU A 376 10.40 -1.39 -3.58
CA GLU A 376 9.48 -1.63 -4.70
C GLU A 376 8.87 -0.32 -5.21
N LEU A 377 8.41 0.58 -4.33
CA LEU A 377 7.79 1.84 -4.71
C LEU A 377 8.74 2.79 -5.43
N LYS A 378 10.02 2.85 -5.04
CA LYS A 378 11.01 3.69 -5.73
C LYS A 378 11.33 3.25 -7.16
N GLU A 379 11.04 1.97 -7.51
CA GLU A 379 11.18 1.45 -8.86
C GLU A 379 9.99 1.80 -9.77
N SER A 380 8.93 2.40 -9.24
CA SER A 380 7.78 2.86 -10.04
C SER A 380 8.19 4.04 -10.93
N LYS A 381 8.05 3.87 -12.25
CA LYS A 381 8.29 4.97 -13.21
C LYS A 381 7.38 6.18 -12.94
N ALA A 382 6.13 5.94 -12.57
CA ALA A 382 5.20 7.01 -12.24
C ALA A 382 5.66 7.79 -10.99
N VAL A 383 6.23 7.12 -9.98
CA VAL A 383 6.84 7.77 -8.82
C VAL A 383 8.10 8.53 -9.22
N GLN A 384 8.99 7.90 -9.98
CA GLN A 384 10.24 8.51 -10.44
C GLN A 384 10.02 9.80 -11.24
N MET A 385 8.97 9.88 -12.07
CA MET A 385 8.61 11.10 -12.82
C MET A 385 8.29 12.30 -11.92
N MET A 386 7.87 12.06 -10.68
CA MET A 386 7.51 13.11 -9.71
C MET A 386 8.62 13.42 -8.70
N LEU A 387 9.65 12.57 -8.61
CA LEU A 387 10.82 12.80 -7.76
C LEU A 387 11.80 13.75 -8.47
N GLN A 388 12.40 14.67 -7.69
CA GLN A 388 13.38 15.63 -8.22
C GLN A 388 14.81 15.06 -8.22
N SER A 389 15.02 13.98 -7.46
CA SER A 389 16.32 13.34 -7.31
C SER A 389 16.19 11.82 -7.43
N SER A 390 17.24 11.17 -7.93
CA SER A 390 17.39 9.70 -7.90
C SER A 390 18.13 9.19 -6.66
N ASN A 391 18.72 10.08 -5.84
CA ASN A 391 19.55 9.73 -4.70
C ASN A 391 18.70 9.49 -3.46
N TRP A 392 19.01 8.41 -2.73
CA TRP A 392 18.27 8.00 -1.53
C TRP A 392 19.18 7.88 -0.32
N ALA A 393 18.67 8.26 0.84
CA ALA A 393 19.30 7.99 2.12
C ALA A 393 18.28 7.50 3.15
N THR A 394 18.76 6.73 4.11
CA THR A 394 17.97 6.23 5.23
C THR A 394 18.35 6.93 6.51
N LEU A 395 17.42 7.63 7.13
CA LEU A 395 17.60 8.22 8.47
C LEU A 395 17.25 7.18 9.54
N SER A 396 18.24 6.85 10.38
CA SER A 396 18.08 5.78 11.38
C SER A 396 19.08 5.98 12.56
N HIS A 397 19.23 4.93 13.39
CA HIS A 397 20.34 4.89 14.35
C HIS A 397 21.69 4.70 13.62
N ALA A 398 22.76 5.15 14.25
CA ALA A 398 24.10 5.23 13.63
C ALA A 398 24.61 3.88 13.08
N ASP A 399 24.26 2.76 13.75
CA ASP A 399 24.72 1.41 13.34
C ASP A 399 23.71 0.67 12.45
N ALA A 400 22.77 1.38 11.83
CA ALA A 400 21.77 0.74 10.97
C ALA A 400 22.34 0.37 9.60
N GLN A 401 21.67 -0.58 8.93
CA GLN A 401 21.86 -0.90 7.51
C GLN A 401 20.52 -0.83 6.80
N SER A 402 20.51 -0.37 5.55
CA SER A 402 19.31 -0.22 4.76
C SER A 402 19.55 -0.48 3.28
N PRO A 403 18.65 -1.21 2.59
CA PRO A 403 18.71 -1.38 1.15
C PRO A 403 18.11 -0.20 0.39
N VAL A 404 17.50 0.77 1.08
CA VAL A 404 16.85 1.92 0.43
C VAL A 404 17.87 2.95 -0.03
N GLY A 405 18.95 3.13 0.74
CA GLY A 405 20.04 4.06 0.45
C GLY A 405 21.00 4.15 1.64
N ASP A 406 22.06 4.96 1.51
CA ASP A 406 23.06 5.16 2.55
C ASP A 406 22.43 5.59 3.89
N VAL A 407 22.98 5.05 4.98
CA VAL A 407 22.44 5.38 6.31
C VAL A 407 23.08 6.64 6.85
N ILE A 408 22.22 7.58 7.25
CA ILE A 408 22.58 8.78 8.00
C ILE A 408 22.11 8.58 9.44
N GLY A 409 23.06 8.52 10.40
CA GLY A 409 22.78 8.25 11.80
C GLY A 409 22.26 9.50 12.51
N CYS A 410 21.00 9.49 12.93
CA CYS A 410 20.35 10.60 13.65
C CYS A 410 20.34 10.40 15.17
N TYR A 411 20.55 9.18 15.64
CA TYR A 411 20.61 8.86 17.06
C TYR A 411 21.46 7.62 17.35
N LYS A 412 21.95 7.52 18.59
CA LYS A 412 22.60 6.32 19.12
C LYS A 412 21.69 5.63 20.13
N ARG A 413 21.88 4.33 20.27
CA ARG A 413 21.22 3.53 21.30
C ARG A 413 22.21 3.29 22.43
N SER A 414 21.80 3.52 23.67
CA SER A 414 22.56 3.26 24.89
C SER A 414 21.74 2.44 25.86
N ILE A 415 22.42 1.75 26.76
CA ILE A 415 21.79 0.92 27.79
C ILE A 415 21.79 1.70 29.09
N ASN A 416 20.62 1.76 29.72
CA ASN A 416 20.48 2.29 31.09
C ASN A 416 20.73 1.17 32.09
N GLU A 417 21.95 1.10 32.59
CA GLU A 417 22.37 0.04 33.51
C GLU A 417 21.71 0.12 34.89
N GLY A 418 21.27 1.31 35.31
CA GLY A 418 20.63 1.55 36.59
C GLY A 418 19.14 1.22 36.68
N VAL A 419 18.55 0.73 35.59
CA VAL A 419 17.12 0.46 35.59
C VAL A 419 16.80 -0.90 36.22
N GLU A 420 15.83 -0.89 37.14
CA GLU A 420 15.19 -2.10 37.66
C GLU A 420 13.83 -2.29 36.95
N ILE A 421 13.61 -3.49 36.43
CA ILE A 421 12.38 -3.86 35.71
C ILE A 421 11.90 -5.19 36.27
N ASP A 422 10.71 -5.20 36.88
CA ASP A 422 10.08 -6.43 37.33
C ASP A 422 9.28 -7.08 36.18
N LEU A 423 9.78 -8.20 35.68
CA LEU A 423 9.15 -9.03 34.64
C LEU A 423 8.59 -10.35 35.20
N SER A 424 8.54 -10.51 36.52
CA SER A 424 8.19 -11.79 37.17
C SER A 424 6.79 -12.33 36.73
N ASP A 425 5.81 -11.44 36.67
CA ASP A 425 4.42 -11.76 36.31
C ASP A 425 4.10 -11.58 34.81
N VAL A 426 5.08 -11.14 34.02
CA VAL A 426 4.93 -10.96 32.56
C VAL A 426 4.98 -12.31 31.87
N GLU A 427 4.01 -12.58 31.01
CA GLU A 427 3.95 -13.80 30.19
C GLU A 427 4.30 -13.54 28.72
N VAL A 428 4.03 -12.32 28.23
CA VAL A 428 4.23 -11.92 26.83
C VAL A 428 5.03 -10.63 26.76
N ILE A 429 6.02 -10.57 25.87
CA ILE A 429 6.79 -9.34 25.63
C ILE A 429 6.70 -8.95 24.18
N TYR A 430 6.23 -7.71 23.92
CA TYR A 430 6.25 -7.12 22.58
C TYR A 430 7.54 -6.32 22.37
N TRP A 431 8.28 -6.67 21.33
CA TRP A 431 9.57 -6.08 21.03
C TRP A 431 9.50 -5.04 19.91
N GLY A 432 10.06 -3.87 20.15
CA GLY A 432 10.26 -2.84 19.15
C GLY A 432 11.46 -3.12 18.23
N SER A 433 12.45 -3.88 18.71
CA SER A 433 13.62 -4.31 17.93
C SER A 433 14.24 -5.59 18.51
N TYR A 434 14.94 -6.34 17.66
CA TYR A 434 15.70 -7.52 18.08
C TYR A 434 16.89 -7.15 19.01
N PHE A 435 17.46 -5.96 18.81
CA PHE A 435 18.49 -5.43 19.71
C PHE A 435 17.98 -5.32 21.16
N GLN A 436 16.77 -4.80 21.36
CA GLN A 436 16.14 -4.74 22.69
C GLN A 436 16.02 -6.14 23.31
N TYR A 437 15.50 -7.11 22.55
CA TYR A 437 15.43 -8.50 23.00
C TYR A 437 16.79 -9.00 23.50
N CYS A 438 17.85 -8.79 22.72
CA CYS A 438 19.20 -9.22 23.11
C CYS A 438 19.68 -8.59 24.42
N GLU A 439 19.46 -7.29 24.61
CA GLU A 439 19.86 -6.58 25.82
C GLU A 439 19.05 -7.00 27.05
N TYR A 440 17.72 -7.22 26.86
CA TYR A 440 16.87 -7.75 27.93
C TYR A 440 17.27 -9.17 28.32
N VAL A 441 17.58 -10.05 27.38
CA VAL A 441 18.02 -11.43 27.67
C VAL A 441 19.36 -11.46 28.41
N LYS A 442 20.28 -10.54 28.11
CA LYS A 442 21.57 -10.44 28.84
C LYS A 442 21.35 -10.09 30.32
N ARG A 443 20.40 -9.19 30.59
CA ARG A 443 20.16 -8.68 31.94
C ARG A 443 19.14 -9.50 32.71
N PHE A 444 18.13 -10.01 32.03
CA PHE A 444 17.01 -10.78 32.59
C PHE A 444 16.88 -12.11 31.83
N PRO A 445 17.69 -13.14 32.16
CA PRO A 445 17.73 -14.40 31.44
C PRO A 445 16.36 -15.12 31.32
N GLU A 446 15.47 -14.92 32.31
CA GLU A 446 14.11 -15.45 32.34
C GLU A 446 13.24 -14.97 31.18
N VAL A 447 13.60 -13.85 30.54
CA VAL A 447 12.93 -13.35 29.33
C VAL A 447 12.87 -14.41 28.23
N LYS A 448 13.89 -15.28 28.12
CA LYS A 448 13.93 -16.36 27.11
C LYS A 448 12.75 -17.33 27.19
N THR A 449 12.13 -17.46 28.34
CA THR A 449 11.01 -18.40 28.56
C THR A 449 9.65 -17.77 28.31
N LYS A 450 9.59 -16.46 28.07
CA LYS A 450 8.35 -15.73 27.81
C LYS A 450 7.92 -15.88 26.36
N ILE A 451 6.67 -15.57 26.08
CA ILE A 451 6.17 -15.49 24.70
C ILE A 451 6.65 -14.17 24.07
N HIS A 452 7.28 -14.23 22.92
CA HIS A 452 7.75 -13.05 22.21
C HIS A 452 6.77 -12.66 21.12
N ALA A 453 6.56 -11.35 20.94
CA ALA A 453 5.76 -10.78 19.86
C ALA A 453 6.47 -9.55 19.25
N CYS A 454 6.29 -9.28 17.98
CA CYS A 454 6.84 -8.10 17.32
C CYS A 454 6.05 -7.74 16.04
N GLY A 455 6.26 -6.52 15.54
CA GLY A 455 5.75 -6.10 14.22
C GLY A 455 6.41 -6.84 13.05
N LEU A 456 5.79 -6.77 11.89
CA LEU A 456 6.11 -7.56 10.68
C LEU A 456 7.38 -7.12 9.92
N GLY A 457 7.99 -5.99 10.26
CA GLY A 457 9.17 -5.48 9.56
C GLY A 457 10.48 -6.16 9.98
N LYS A 458 11.59 -5.41 9.87
CA LYS A 458 12.96 -5.86 10.16
C LYS A 458 13.13 -6.60 11.50
N THR A 459 12.32 -6.26 12.52
CA THR A 459 12.35 -6.93 13.83
C THR A 459 11.94 -8.38 13.69
N TYR A 460 10.85 -8.68 12.97
CA TYR A 460 10.40 -10.05 12.71
C TYR A 460 11.48 -10.86 11.98
N ASP A 461 12.09 -10.26 10.97
CA ASP A 461 13.18 -10.90 10.21
C ASP A 461 14.35 -11.28 11.10
N SER A 462 14.75 -10.34 11.97
CA SER A 462 15.86 -10.58 12.89
C SER A 462 15.58 -11.73 13.86
N PHE A 463 14.36 -11.83 14.39
CA PHE A 463 13.97 -12.97 15.24
C PHE A 463 14.03 -14.30 14.47
N LYS A 464 13.44 -14.36 13.27
CA LYS A 464 13.41 -15.58 12.44
C LYS A 464 14.82 -16.02 12.04
N ASN A 465 15.66 -15.07 11.59
CA ASN A 465 17.03 -15.36 11.16
C ASN A 465 17.93 -15.86 12.30
N ASN A 466 17.60 -15.51 13.56
CA ASN A 466 18.33 -15.99 14.74
C ASN A 466 17.64 -17.20 15.44
N GLY A 467 16.63 -17.81 14.80
CA GLY A 467 15.97 -19.02 15.31
C GLY A 467 15.16 -18.82 16.58
N VAL A 468 14.77 -17.57 16.89
CA VAL A 468 13.92 -17.27 18.05
C VAL A 468 12.47 -17.24 17.64
N GLU A 469 11.63 -18.05 18.31
CA GLU A 469 10.18 -18.07 18.06
C GLU A 469 9.57 -16.71 18.44
N VAL A 470 8.80 -16.14 17.55
CA VAL A 470 8.13 -14.84 17.77
C VAL A 470 6.78 -14.81 17.08
N LEU A 471 5.77 -14.30 17.76
CA LEU A 471 4.43 -14.09 17.21
C LEU A 471 4.42 -12.80 16.36
N PRO A 472 4.04 -12.90 15.08
CA PRO A 472 3.89 -11.74 14.22
C PRO A 472 2.63 -10.95 14.60
N VAL A 473 2.77 -9.63 14.70
CA VAL A 473 1.69 -8.69 15.01
C VAL A 473 1.50 -7.74 13.83
N ALA A 474 0.38 -7.83 13.15
CA ALA A 474 0.08 -6.97 12.02
C ALA A 474 -0.38 -5.57 12.44
N ASP A 475 -1.06 -5.47 13.59
CA ASP A 475 -1.60 -4.23 14.14
C ASP A 475 -1.49 -4.20 15.66
N MET A 476 -0.94 -3.10 16.20
CA MET A 476 -0.73 -2.91 17.64
C MET A 476 -2.04 -2.82 18.42
N LYS A 477 -3.10 -2.29 17.82
CA LYS A 477 -4.42 -2.22 18.47
C LYS A 477 -4.94 -3.63 18.73
N SER A 478 -4.93 -4.48 17.70
CA SER A 478 -5.35 -5.88 17.83
C SER A 478 -4.54 -6.66 18.86
N PHE A 479 -3.24 -6.35 19.00
CA PHE A 479 -2.41 -6.94 20.06
C PHE A 479 -2.86 -6.48 21.45
N LYS A 480 -3.02 -5.16 21.63
CA LYS A 480 -3.45 -4.59 22.94
C LYS A 480 -4.83 -5.05 23.37
N ASP A 481 -5.75 -5.26 22.41
CA ASP A 481 -7.11 -5.74 22.69
C ASP A 481 -7.13 -7.20 23.20
N LEU A 482 -6.05 -7.97 22.98
CA LEU A 482 -5.93 -9.37 23.40
C LEU A 482 -5.25 -9.55 24.75
N VAL A 483 -4.36 -8.65 25.14
CA VAL A 483 -3.50 -8.81 26.32
C VAL A 483 -3.88 -7.84 27.44
N ASP A 484 -3.47 -8.20 28.67
CA ASP A 484 -3.48 -7.31 29.82
C ASP A 484 -2.12 -6.59 29.89
N THR A 485 -2.12 -5.29 29.53
CA THR A 485 -0.85 -4.52 29.41
C THR A 485 -0.38 -4.07 30.77
N LYS A 486 0.80 -4.53 31.19
CA LYS A 486 1.50 -4.06 32.40
C LYS A 486 2.15 -2.70 32.10
N GLU A 487 1.77 -1.67 32.85
CA GLU A 487 2.52 -0.41 32.94
C GLU A 487 3.62 -0.58 34.02
N LEU A 488 4.89 -0.33 33.63
CA LEU A 488 6.05 -0.42 34.51
C LEU A 488 6.45 0.95 35.09
#